data_aea74653a2e08071410d3d2c72400fb0
#
_entry.id   aea74653a2e08071410d3d2c72400fb0
#
_cell.length_a   1.000
_cell.length_b   1.000
_cell.length_c   1.000
_cell.angle_alpha   90.00
_cell.angle_beta   90.00
_cell.angle_gamma   90.00
#
_symmetry.space_group_name_H-M   'P 1'
#
loop_
_entity.id
_entity.type
_entity.pdbx_description
1 polymer ?
#
loop_
_entity_poly.entity_id
_entity_poly.type
_entity_poly.pdbx_seq_one_letter_code
_entity_poly.pdbx_strand_id
1 'polypeptide(L)'
;IAACFYPSAILALGLLYSLTDMEYMSYHSIQAMVQGLPLLFMCFGREELFGKAGRRGLAGLMCFALLCSALHYNDMRKQDDTRALREAAQFLAQSDYKEGYASFWIGNLATELSNGQAEVWVWNDIGLAELSDPDDIVPWLQSKDHDAPPEGKVFILLTANEAYYCNFTRSFTEENVIFTTAGYEPGAVDEYIIYGFDSYQEMRALFLEGVKGE
;
A
#
# COMPACT_ATOMS: atom_id res chain seq x y z
N ILE A 1 35.27 3.33 -15.30
CA ILE A 1 34.07 2.45 -15.35
C ILE A 1 32.99 3.00 -14.43
N ALA A 2 33.25 3.27 -13.14
CA ALA A 2 32.25 3.82 -12.20
C ALA A 2 31.67 5.17 -12.63
N ALA A 3 32.46 6.06 -13.24
CA ALA A 3 32.02 7.38 -13.69
C ALA A 3 30.96 7.34 -14.81
N CYS A 4 30.91 6.25 -15.58
CA CYS A 4 29.91 6.07 -16.64
C CYS A 4 28.71 5.23 -16.17
N PHE A 5 28.91 4.39 -15.17
CA PHE A 5 27.86 3.46 -14.71
C PHE A 5 26.61 4.18 -14.18
N TYR A 6 26.78 5.13 -13.28
CA TYR A 6 25.64 5.83 -12.67
C TYR A 6 24.82 6.68 -13.65
N PRO A 7 25.46 7.50 -14.53
CA PRO A 7 24.70 8.24 -15.56
C PRO A 7 23.96 7.30 -16.51
N SER A 8 24.60 6.18 -16.90
CA SER A 8 23.98 5.20 -17.80
C SER A 8 22.79 4.50 -17.15
N ALA A 9 22.88 4.16 -15.87
CA ALA A 9 21.79 3.54 -15.14
C ALA A 9 20.58 4.49 -14.99
N ILE A 10 20.82 5.77 -14.66
CA ILE A 10 19.76 6.79 -14.58
C ILE A 10 19.10 7.02 -15.94
N LEU A 11 19.91 7.12 -17.00
CA LEU A 11 19.41 7.27 -18.37
C LEU A 11 18.59 6.04 -18.79
N ALA A 12 19.08 4.83 -18.51
CA ALA A 12 18.37 3.58 -18.83
C ALA A 12 17.03 3.48 -18.09
N LEU A 13 16.97 3.84 -16.82
CA LEU A 13 15.72 3.92 -16.06
C LEU A 13 14.76 4.93 -16.65
N GLY A 14 15.24 6.15 -16.95
CA GLY A 14 14.41 7.19 -17.58
C GLY A 14 13.86 6.75 -18.94
N LEU A 15 14.67 6.08 -19.77
CA LEU A 15 14.23 5.53 -21.05
C LEU A 15 13.22 4.39 -20.85
N LEU A 16 13.46 3.50 -19.89
CA LEU A 16 12.55 2.40 -19.58
C LEU A 16 11.14 2.94 -19.28
N TYR A 17 11.04 3.90 -18.36
CA TYR A 17 9.73 4.49 -17.99
C TYR A 17 9.11 5.34 -19.10
N SER A 18 9.91 5.95 -19.98
CA SER A 18 9.40 6.76 -21.09
C SER A 18 8.93 5.95 -22.28
N LEU A 19 9.45 4.71 -22.45
CA LEU A 19 9.19 3.86 -23.60
C LEU A 19 8.30 2.65 -23.31
N THR A 20 7.95 2.43 -22.03
CA THR A 20 7.08 1.32 -21.61
C THR A 20 5.83 1.89 -20.97
N ASP A 21 4.71 1.15 -21.10
CA ASP A 21 3.45 1.46 -20.40
C ASP A 21 3.49 1.10 -18.91
N MET A 22 4.68 0.96 -18.33
CA MET A 22 4.83 0.72 -16.89
C MET A 22 4.36 1.94 -16.11
N GLU A 23 3.40 1.75 -15.25
CA GLU A 23 2.96 2.79 -14.31
C GLU A 23 4.14 3.27 -13.46
N TYR A 24 4.35 4.60 -13.49
CA TYR A 24 5.39 5.22 -12.68
C TYR A 24 4.95 5.22 -11.21
N MET A 25 5.51 4.32 -10.43
CA MET A 25 5.32 4.31 -9.00
C MET A 25 6.40 5.16 -8.31
N SER A 26 6.00 5.98 -7.34
CA SER A 26 6.88 6.95 -6.66
C SER A 26 8.14 6.31 -6.03
N TYR A 27 8.09 5.02 -5.65
CA TYR A 27 9.26 4.31 -5.12
C TYR A 27 10.35 4.04 -6.17
N HIS A 28 10.04 4.06 -7.46
CA HIS A 28 11.06 3.93 -8.51
C HIS A 28 11.98 5.15 -8.58
N SER A 29 11.49 6.33 -8.16
CA SER A 29 12.33 7.53 -8.07
C SER A 29 13.38 7.45 -6.96
N ILE A 30 13.13 6.64 -5.92
CA ILE A 30 14.10 6.43 -4.83
C ILE A 30 15.37 5.77 -5.36
N GLN A 31 15.27 4.81 -6.26
CA GLN A 31 16.46 4.18 -6.88
C GLN A 31 17.28 5.18 -7.66
N ALA A 32 16.64 6.05 -8.44
CA ALA A 32 17.35 7.10 -9.18
C ALA A 32 18.02 8.11 -8.23
N MET A 33 17.39 8.47 -7.12
CA MET A 33 17.97 9.32 -6.10
C MET A 33 19.18 8.67 -5.41
N VAL A 34 19.04 7.42 -4.97
CA VAL A 34 20.12 6.67 -4.30
C VAL A 34 21.33 6.48 -5.24
N GLN A 35 21.11 6.22 -6.52
CA GLN A 35 22.17 6.11 -7.50
C GLN A 35 22.76 7.48 -7.88
N GLY A 36 21.98 8.54 -7.84
CA GLY A 36 22.41 9.91 -8.11
C GLY A 36 23.33 10.50 -7.04
N LEU A 37 23.13 10.16 -5.76
CA LEU A 37 23.93 10.67 -4.64
C LEU A 37 25.43 10.39 -4.79
N PRO A 38 25.91 9.16 -5.04
CA PRO A 38 27.34 8.89 -5.27
C PRO A 38 27.91 9.68 -6.44
N LEU A 39 27.13 9.84 -7.51
CA LEU A 39 27.55 10.64 -8.68
C LEU A 39 27.76 12.11 -8.29
N LEU A 40 26.84 12.68 -7.52
CA LEU A 40 26.98 14.05 -7.00
C LEU A 40 28.23 14.21 -6.15
N PHE A 41 28.48 13.28 -5.21
CA PHE A 41 29.72 13.29 -4.39
C PHE A 41 30.99 13.19 -5.23
N MET A 42 31.02 12.33 -6.25
CA MET A 42 32.14 12.21 -7.16
C MET A 42 32.38 13.50 -7.96
N CYS A 43 31.32 14.17 -8.39
CA CYS A 43 31.39 15.43 -9.11
C CYS A 43 31.93 16.58 -8.21
N PHE A 44 31.49 16.63 -6.96
CA PHE A 44 31.99 17.63 -6.00
C PHE A 44 33.47 17.43 -5.65
N GLY A 45 33.95 16.19 -5.60
CA GLY A 45 35.32 15.85 -5.24
C GLY A 45 36.38 16.12 -6.34
N ARG A 46 35.97 16.32 -7.60
CA ARG A 46 36.88 16.50 -8.73
C ARG A 46 36.82 17.91 -9.29
N GLU A 47 37.80 18.76 -8.88
CA GLU A 47 37.92 20.14 -9.38
C GLU A 47 38.14 20.22 -10.89
N GLU A 48 38.79 19.21 -11.47
CA GLU A 48 39.12 19.14 -12.88
C GLU A 48 37.91 18.96 -13.80
N LEU A 49 36.84 18.34 -13.30
CA LEU A 49 35.62 18.09 -14.07
C LEU A 49 34.63 19.26 -14.05
N PHE A 50 34.64 20.02 -12.97
CA PHE A 50 33.73 21.14 -12.78
C PHE A 50 34.51 22.38 -12.28
N GLY A 51 34.71 23.34 -13.15
CA GLY A 51 35.25 24.64 -12.75
C GLY A 51 34.38 25.32 -11.69
N LYS A 52 34.86 26.40 -11.08
CA LYS A 52 34.15 27.15 -10.00
C LYS A 52 32.70 27.50 -10.36
N ALA A 53 32.44 27.81 -11.63
CA ALA A 53 31.08 28.11 -12.12
C ALA A 53 30.16 26.87 -12.12
N GLY A 54 30.67 25.73 -12.58
CA GLY A 54 29.90 24.48 -12.58
C GLY A 54 29.54 24.00 -11.17
N ARG A 55 30.45 24.13 -10.21
CA ARG A 55 30.19 23.82 -8.79
C ARG A 55 29.10 24.70 -8.20
N ARG A 56 29.11 26.03 -8.51
CA ARG A 56 28.06 26.95 -8.05
C ARG A 56 26.71 26.61 -8.66
N GLY A 57 26.70 26.25 -9.97
CA GLY A 57 25.50 25.82 -10.65
C GLY A 57 24.91 24.54 -10.04
N LEU A 58 25.77 23.54 -9.76
CA LEU A 58 25.35 22.27 -9.15
C LEU A 58 24.85 22.49 -7.70
N ALA A 59 25.52 23.33 -6.91
CA ALA A 59 25.08 23.69 -5.58
C ALA A 59 23.72 24.41 -5.61
N GLY A 60 23.50 25.31 -6.56
CA GLY A 60 22.21 25.95 -6.78
C GLY A 60 21.10 24.96 -7.12
N LEU A 61 21.37 23.99 -8.01
CA LEU A 61 20.44 22.94 -8.36
C LEU A 61 20.08 22.05 -7.16
N MET A 62 21.08 21.70 -6.32
CA MET A 62 20.85 20.93 -5.10
C MET A 62 20.01 21.70 -4.08
N CYS A 63 20.30 22.99 -3.88
CA CYS A 63 19.50 23.84 -3.00
C CYS A 63 18.06 23.95 -3.50
N PHE A 64 17.86 24.10 -4.80
CA PHE A 64 16.53 24.12 -5.42
C PHE A 64 15.80 22.78 -5.23
N ALA A 65 16.47 21.65 -5.48
CA ALA A 65 15.89 20.32 -5.27
C ALA A 65 15.50 20.08 -3.80
N LEU A 66 16.36 20.48 -2.86
CA LEU A 66 16.06 20.40 -1.42
C LEU A 66 14.87 21.28 -1.03
N LEU A 67 14.77 22.49 -1.60
CA LEU A 67 13.65 23.39 -1.36
C LEU A 67 12.35 22.77 -1.90
N CYS A 68 12.35 22.26 -3.14
CA CYS A 68 11.19 21.56 -3.71
C CYS A 68 10.79 20.36 -2.87
N SER A 69 11.76 19.54 -2.44
CA SER A 69 11.51 18.38 -1.56
C SER A 69 10.93 18.81 -0.21
N ALA A 70 11.41 19.88 0.38
CA ALA A 70 10.90 20.41 1.66
C ALA A 70 9.46 20.93 1.53
N LEU A 71 9.15 21.61 0.40
CA LEU A 71 7.80 22.09 0.13
C LEU A 71 6.85 20.90 -0.08
N HIS A 72 7.25 19.92 -0.88
CA HIS A 72 6.48 18.71 -1.11
C HIS A 72 6.26 17.91 0.19
N TYR A 73 7.31 17.73 0.99
CA TYR A 73 7.20 17.08 2.30
C TYR A 73 6.22 17.81 3.24
N ASN A 74 6.23 19.16 3.22
CA ASN A 74 5.30 19.93 4.03
C ASN A 74 3.84 19.77 3.58
N ASP A 75 3.59 19.55 2.28
CA ASP A 75 2.26 19.28 1.77
C ASP A 75 1.83 17.83 2.09
N MET A 76 2.71 16.84 1.87
CA MET A 76 2.45 15.45 2.26
C MET A 76 2.18 15.30 3.76
N ARG A 77 2.91 16.04 4.62
CA ARG A 77 2.71 16.01 6.07
C ARG A 77 1.32 16.50 6.50
N LYS A 78 0.64 17.30 5.67
CA LYS A 78 -0.72 17.79 5.94
C LYS A 78 -1.79 16.81 5.48
N GLN A 79 -1.44 15.88 4.60
CA GLN A 79 -2.32 14.81 4.13
C GLN A 79 -2.14 13.63 5.09
N ASP A 80 -3.20 13.28 5.80
CA ASP A 80 -3.20 12.07 6.62
C ASP A 80 -3.92 10.97 5.82
N ASP A 81 -3.19 10.42 4.84
CA ASP A 81 -3.68 9.35 3.95
C ASP A 81 -4.04 8.06 4.74
N THR A 82 -3.59 7.97 5.99
CA THR A 82 -3.91 6.83 6.87
C THR A 82 -5.09 7.09 7.80
N ARG A 83 -5.71 8.26 7.75
CA ARG A 83 -6.78 8.64 8.69
C ARG A 83 -7.94 7.66 8.66
N ALA A 84 -8.46 7.38 7.47
CA ALA A 84 -9.60 6.48 7.31
C ALA A 84 -9.27 5.06 7.76
N LEU A 85 -8.09 4.54 7.40
CA LEU A 85 -7.64 3.23 7.87
C LEU A 85 -7.45 3.19 9.40
N ARG A 86 -6.99 4.29 9.99
CA ARG A 86 -6.86 4.40 11.45
C ARG A 86 -8.23 4.38 12.15
N GLU A 87 -9.24 5.03 11.57
CA GLU A 87 -10.62 4.98 12.07
C GLU A 87 -11.15 3.54 12.02
N ALA A 88 -10.92 2.81 10.91
CA ALA A 88 -11.28 1.40 10.76
C ALA A 88 -10.55 0.50 11.77
N ALA A 89 -9.23 0.68 11.91
CA ALA A 89 -8.41 -0.08 12.87
C ALA A 89 -8.81 0.20 14.33
N GLN A 90 -9.17 1.43 14.68
CA GLN A 90 -9.68 1.79 16.01
C GLN A 90 -11.04 1.14 16.28
N PHE A 91 -11.92 1.08 15.30
CA PHE A 91 -13.17 0.35 15.43
C PHE A 91 -12.91 -1.13 15.72
N LEU A 92 -12.04 -1.79 14.95
CA LEU A 92 -11.67 -3.20 15.16
C LEU A 92 -11.06 -3.43 16.56
N ALA A 93 -10.18 -2.54 17.00
CA ALA A 93 -9.58 -2.62 18.33
C ALA A 93 -10.61 -2.62 19.46
N GLN A 94 -11.74 -1.90 19.29
CA GLN A 94 -12.81 -1.76 20.28
C GLN A 94 -13.94 -2.79 20.10
N SER A 95 -14.01 -3.46 18.95
CA SER A 95 -15.06 -4.42 18.61
C SER A 95 -14.75 -5.83 19.15
N ASP A 96 -15.72 -6.74 19.00
CA ASP A 96 -15.55 -8.17 19.29
C ASP A 96 -14.88 -8.92 18.12
N TYR A 97 -14.63 -8.26 17.00
CA TYR A 97 -13.98 -8.81 15.82
C TYR A 97 -12.46 -8.67 15.98
N LYS A 98 -11.78 -9.77 16.36
CA LYS A 98 -10.35 -9.73 16.65
C LYS A 98 -9.49 -10.30 15.52
N GLU A 99 -10.06 -11.12 14.68
CA GLU A 99 -9.39 -11.83 13.61
C GLU A 99 -10.13 -11.65 12.31
N GLY A 100 -9.41 -11.49 11.19
CA GLY A 100 -10.07 -11.28 9.91
C GLY A 100 -9.12 -11.18 8.73
N TYR A 101 -9.65 -10.79 7.61
CA TYR A 101 -8.96 -10.78 6.33
C TYR A 101 -8.89 -9.38 5.73
N ALA A 102 -7.82 -9.11 5.00
CA ALA A 102 -7.69 -7.90 4.20
C ALA A 102 -6.75 -8.11 3.01
N SER A 103 -6.73 -7.12 2.10
CA SER A 103 -5.77 -7.10 1.01
C SER A 103 -4.34 -6.89 1.49
N PHE A 104 -3.38 -7.21 0.61
CA PHE A 104 -1.95 -7.11 0.85
C PHE A 104 -1.52 -5.75 1.43
N TRP A 105 -2.06 -4.65 0.88
CA TRP A 105 -1.60 -3.30 1.20
C TRP A 105 -2.08 -2.77 2.53
N ILE A 106 -3.22 -3.25 3.03
CA ILE A 106 -3.87 -2.72 4.23
C ILE A 106 -3.79 -3.65 5.44
N GLY A 107 -3.63 -4.97 5.22
CA GLY A 107 -3.71 -5.97 6.29
C GLY A 107 -2.72 -5.74 7.43
N ASN A 108 -1.42 -5.72 7.13
CA ASN A 108 -0.39 -5.53 8.16
C ASN A 108 -0.47 -4.14 8.81
N LEU A 109 -0.83 -3.11 8.02
CA LEU A 109 -0.98 -1.75 8.55
C LEU A 109 -2.18 -1.64 9.49
N ALA A 110 -3.28 -2.34 9.20
CA ALA A 110 -4.46 -2.39 10.08
C ALA A 110 -4.12 -3.06 11.43
N THR A 111 -3.35 -4.17 11.41
CA THR A 111 -2.86 -4.82 12.63
C THR A 111 -1.99 -3.87 13.46
N GLU A 112 -1.06 -3.15 12.82
CA GLU A 112 -0.20 -2.18 13.51
C GLU A 112 -1.02 -1.01 14.09
N LEU A 113 -1.92 -0.43 13.31
CA LEU A 113 -2.75 0.71 13.74
C LEU A 113 -3.76 0.35 14.84
N SER A 114 -4.16 -0.93 14.95
CA SER A 114 -4.96 -1.46 16.05
C SER A 114 -4.13 -1.76 17.31
N ASN A 115 -2.81 -1.53 17.30
CA ASN A 115 -1.85 -1.97 18.32
C ASN A 115 -1.87 -3.49 18.57
N GLY A 116 -2.07 -4.28 17.52
CA GLY A 116 -2.15 -5.73 17.59
C GLY A 116 -3.43 -6.27 18.28
N GLN A 117 -4.47 -5.44 18.44
CA GLN A 117 -5.73 -5.88 19.00
C GLN A 117 -6.66 -6.54 17.97
N ALA A 118 -6.36 -6.33 16.69
CA ALA A 118 -6.95 -7.04 15.58
C ALA A 118 -5.84 -7.66 14.74
N GLU A 119 -5.91 -8.96 14.52
CA GLU A 119 -4.99 -9.70 13.65
C GLU A 119 -5.61 -9.90 12.27
N VAL A 120 -4.79 -9.72 11.23
CA VAL A 120 -5.28 -9.73 9.85
C VAL A 120 -4.53 -10.77 9.04
N TRP A 121 -5.26 -11.71 8.46
CA TRP A 121 -4.80 -12.61 7.41
C TRP A 121 -4.73 -11.86 6.09
N VAL A 122 -3.56 -11.80 5.51
CA VAL A 122 -3.34 -11.08 4.25
C VAL A 122 -3.54 -12.02 3.07
N TRP A 123 -4.49 -11.73 2.21
CA TRP A 123 -4.73 -12.51 1.00
C TRP A 123 -3.59 -12.42 -0.01
N ASN A 124 -3.38 -13.51 -0.75
CA ASN A 124 -2.30 -13.65 -1.74
C ASN A 124 -2.59 -12.92 -3.06
N ASP A 125 -3.76 -12.34 -3.22
CA ASP A 125 -4.11 -11.57 -4.41
C ASP A 125 -3.94 -10.07 -4.17
N ILE A 126 -3.07 -9.43 -4.94
CA ILE A 126 -2.86 -7.99 -4.90
C ILE A 126 -4.08 -7.24 -5.45
N GLY A 127 -4.78 -7.81 -6.41
CA GLY A 127 -5.95 -7.20 -7.06
C GLY A 127 -7.29 -7.58 -6.45
N LEU A 128 -7.37 -8.63 -5.64
CA LEU A 128 -8.56 -9.25 -5.04
C LEU A 128 -9.71 -9.61 -6.00
N ALA A 129 -9.72 -9.06 -7.22
CA ALA A 129 -10.83 -9.24 -8.16
C ALA A 129 -11.03 -10.71 -8.57
N GLU A 130 -9.93 -11.47 -8.63
CA GLU A 130 -9.89 -12.87 -9.02
C GLU A 130 -9.78 -13.84 -7.83
N LEU A 131 -9.81 -13.31 -6.59
CA LEU A 131 -9.72 -14.15 -5.40
C LEU A 131 -10.90 -15.12 -5.34
N SER A 132 -10.61 -16.41 -5.40
CA SER A 132 -11.60 -17.49 -5.48
C SER A 132 -11.65 -18.38 -4.24
N ASP A 133 -10.64 -18.30 -3.38
CA ASP A 133 -10.55 -19.05 -2.14
C ASP A 133 -10.12 -18.11 -0.98
N PRO A 134 -10.92 -18.01 0.09
CA PRO A 134 -10.56 -17.18 1.24
C PRO A 134 -9.34 -17.71 2.01
N ASP A 135 -8.93 -18.95 1.79
CA ASP A 135 -7.76 -19.57 2.43
C ASP A 135 -6.45 -19.29 1.64
N ASP A 136 -6.52 -18.61 0.49
CA ASP A 136 -5.32 -18.21 -0.25
C ASP A 136 -4.67 -16.97 0.37
N ILE A 137 -3.86 -17.20 1.38
CA ILE A 137 -3.14 -16.16 2.14
C ILE A 137 -1.66 -16.11 1.77
N VAL A 138 -1.03 -14.96 1.98
CA VAL A 138 0.41 -14.74 1.73
C VAL A 138 1.26 -15.36 2.85
N PRO A 139 1.91 -16.53 2.65
CA PRO A 139 2.54 -17.28 3.76
C PRO A 139 3.68 -16.55 4.46
N TRP A 140 4.44 -15.74 3.72
CA TRP A 140 5.61 -15.03 4.24
C TRP A 140 5.29 -13.72 4.98
N LEU A 141 4.02 -13.30 4.96
CA LEU A 141 3.52 -12.14 5.72
C LEU A 141 2.70 -12.54 6.94
N GLN A 142 2.51 -13.85 7.16
CA GLN A 142 1.65 -14.35 8.23
C GLN A 142 2.44 -14.69 9.49
N SER A 143 1.78 -14.56 10.63
CA SER A 143 2.21 -15.21 11.86
C SER A 143 2.11 -16.72 11.71
N LYS A 144 2.92 -17.48 12.45
CA LYS A 144 2.80 -18.95 12.48
C LYS A 144 1.44 -19.43 13.00
N ASP A 145 0.77 -18.59 13.75
CA ASP A 145 -0.55 -18.89 14.32
C ASP A 145 -1.67 -18.81 13.25
N HIS A 146 -1.36 -18.28 12.04
CA HIS A 146 -2.26 -18.21 10.91
C HIS A 146 -2.30 -19.48 10.04
N ASP A 147 -1.72 -20.60 10.49
CA ASP A 147 -1.83 -21.90 9.82
C ASP A 147 -3.27 -22.48 9.89
N ALA A 148 -4.12 -21.94 10.76
CA ALA A 148 -5.52 -22.29 10.89
C ALA A 148 -6.43 -21.08 10.60
N PRO A 149 -7.67 -21.33 10.13
CA PRO A 149 -8.64 -20.23 9.97
C PRO A 149 -8.93 -19.53 11.30
N PRO A 150 -9.33 -18.24 11.26
CA PRO A 150 -9.73 -17.49 12.44
C PRO A 150 -10.80 -18.18 13.27
N GLU A 151 -10.72 -18.03 14.61
CA GLU A 151 -11.71 -18.57 15.53
C GLU A 151 -12.70 -17.47 15.97
N GLY A 152 -13.98 -17.82 16.13
CA GLY A 152 -15.03 -16.89 16.56
C GLY A 152 -15.51 -15.95 15.48
N LYS A 153 -15.76 -14.68 15.87
CA LYS A 153 -16.22 -13.65 14.91
C LYS A 153 -15.10 -13.21 14.01
N VAL A 154 -15.38 -13.14 12.73
CA VAL A 154 -14.40 -12.83 11.66
C VAL A 154 -14.81 -11.56 10.94
N PHE A 155 -13.84 -10.75 10.54
CA PHE A 155 -14.08 -9.58 9.71
C PHE A 155 -13.36 -9.67 8.35
N ILE A 156 -13.85 -8.90 7.39
CA ILE A 156 -13.17 -8.59 6.14
C ILE A 156 -13.04 -7.06 6.05
N LEU A 157 -11.80 -6.57 5.96
CA LEU A 157 -11.49 -5.15 5.78
C LEU A 157 -11.06 -4.89 4.34
N LEU A 158 -11.82 -4.05 3.63
CA LEU A 158 -11.55 -3.67 2.25
C LEU A 158 -11.59 -2.15 2.11
N THR A 159 -10.90 -1.63 1.08
CA THR A 159 -11.24 -0.31 0.56
C THR A 159 -12.61 -0.34 -0.12
N ALA A 160 -13.28 0.79 -0.23
CA ALA A 160 -14.54 0.89 -0.96
C ALA A 160 -14.40 0.48 -2.43
N ASN A 161 -13.23 0.75 -3.02
CA ASN A 161 -12.89 0.33 -4.37
C ASN A 161 -12.78 -1.20 -4.48
N GLU A 162 -12.04 -1.85 -3.60
CA GLU A 162 -11.94 -3.31 -3.56
C GLU A 162 -13.32 -3.95 -3.36
N ALA A 163 -14.10 -3.46 -2.40
CA ALA A 163 -15.45 -3.94 -2.14
C ALA A 163 -16.38 -3.82 -3.36
N TYR A 164 -16.20 -2.80 -4.18
CA TYR A 164 -17.00 -2.59 -5.38
C TYR A 164 -16.64 -3.57 -6.52
N TYR A 165 -15.35 -3.93 -6.68
CA TYR A 165 -14.88 -4.75 -7.79
C TYR A 165 -14.76 -6.24 -7.45
N CYS A 166 -14.69 -6.61 -6.18
CA CYS A 166 -14.56 -8.02 -5.78
C CYS A 166 -15.87 -8.80 -5.97
N ASN A 167 -15.79 -9.92 -6.66
CA ASN A 167 -16.97 -10.77 -6.92
C ASN A 167 -17.55 -11.37 -5.63
N PHE A 168 -16.70 -11.75 -4.68
CA PHE A 168 -17.15 -12.37 -3.44
C PHE A 168 -18.00 -11.46 -2.55
N THR A 169 -17.91 -10.15 -2.71
CA THR A 169 -18.72 -9.20 -1.93
C THR A 169 -20.19 -9.14 -2.38
N ARG A 170 -20.50 -9.67 -3.56
CA ARG A 170 -21.88 -9.65 -4.12
C ARG A 170 -22.91 -10.42 -3.29
N SER A 171 -22.46 -11.40 -2.52
CA SER A 171 -23.32 -12.19 -1.61
C SER A 171 -23.46 -11.55 -0.23
N PHE A 172 -22.65 -10.52 0.09
CA PHE A 172 -22.72 -9.84 1.37
C PHE A 172 -23.91 -8.88 1.39
N THR A 173 -24.63 -8.85 2.49
CA THR A 173 -25.81 -8.01 2.70
C THR A 173 -25.44 -6.78 3.52
N GLU A 174 -26.37 -5.83 3.61
CA GLU A 174 -26.22 -4.67 4.50
C GLU A 174 -26.04 -5.08 5.98
N GLU A 175 -26.57 -6.24 6.37
CA GLU A 175 -26.41 -6.78 7.74
C GLU A 175 -24.98 -7.21 8.04
N ASN A 176 -24.19 -7.56 7.01
CA ASN A 176 -22.78 -7.86 7.17
C ASN A 176 -21.91 -6.60 7.31
N VAL A 177 -22.38 -5.42 6.95
CA VAL A 177 -21.63 -4.17 7.08
C VAL A 177 -21.65 -3.71 8.53
N ILE A 178 -20.51 -3.83 9.22
CA ILE A 178 -20.37 -3.44 10.62
C ILE A 178 -19.73 -2.07 10.83
N PHE A 179 -19.01 -1.57 9.80
CA PHE A 179 -18.37 -0.27 9.83
C PHE A 179 -18.11 0.27 8.41
N THR A 180 -18.26 1.57 8.25
CA THR A 180 -17.76 2.33 7.10
C THR A 180 -17.11 3.61 7.60
N THR A 181 -16.07 4.06 6.93
CA THR A 181 -15.47 5.36 7.22
C THR A 181 -16.44 6.50 6.89
N ALA A 182 -16.28 7.65 7.56
CA ALA A 182 -17.08 8.81 7.31
C ALA A 182 -16.86 9.33 5.88
N GLY A 183 -17.94 9.51 5.13
CA GLY A 183 -17.87 9.91 3.72
C GLY A 183 -17.78 8.75 2.73
N TYR A 184 -17.97 7.52 3.20
CA TYR A 184 -17.93 6.33 2.36
C TYR A 184 -18.76 6.48 1.07
N GLU A 185 -18.08 6.33 -0.05
CA GLU A 185 -18.66 6.24 -1.39
C GLU A 185 -18.20 4.94 -2.07
N PRO A 186 -19.09 4.13 -2.66
CA PRO A 186 -18.71 2.93 -3.39
C PRO A 186 -17.68 3.25 -4.49
N GLY A 187 -16.56 2.51 -4.49
CA GLY A 187 -15.47 2.71 -5.45
C GLY A 187 -14.42 3.74 -5.04
N ALA A 188 -14.53 4.40 -3.89
CA ALA A 188 -13.49 5.29 -3.37
C ALA A 188 -12.24 4.50 -2.93
N VAL A 189 -11.05 5.05 -3.15
CA VAL A 189 -9.78 4.37 -2.83
C VAL A 189 -9.31 4.62 -1.40
N ASP A 190 -9.69 5.76 -0.81
CA ASP A 190 -9.23 6.20 0.51
C ASP A 190 -10.27 5.96 1.60
N GLU A 191 -11.34 5.22 1.29
CA GLU A 191 -12.42 4.90 2.20
C GLU A 191 -12.49 3.40 2.43
N TYR A 192 -12.95 3.00 3.61
CA TYR A 192 -12.91 1.61 4.05
C TYR A 192 -14.28 1.13 4.49
N ILE A 193 -14.51 -0.16 4.26
CA ILE A 193 -15.67 -0.91 4.72
C ILE A 193 -15.19 -2.14 5.47
N ILE A 194 -15.87 -2.47 6.56
CA ILE A 194 -15.65 -3.69 7.30
C ILE A 194 -16.93 -4.51 7.26
N TYR A 195 -16.82 -5.73 6.76
CA TYR A 195 -17.84 -6.75 6.86
C TYR A 195 -17.55 -7.62 8.06
N GLY A 196 -18.59 -7.99 8.83
CA GLY A 196 -18.50 -8.85 9.99
C GLY A 196 -19.37 -10.08 9.84
N PHE A 197 -18.87 -11.20 10.39
CA PHE A 197 -19.50 -12.50 10.35
C PHE A 197 -19.38 -13.15 11.72
N ASP A 198 -20.38 -13.94 12.13
CA ASP A 198 -20.35 -14.62 13.42
C ASP A 198 -19.36 -15.79 13.48
N SER A 199 -18.92 -16.27 12.31
CA SER A 199 -17.91 -17.33 12.22
C SER A 199 -17.20 -17.33 10.87
N TYR A 200 -16.01 -17.95 10.83
CA TYR A 200 -15.29 -18.21 9.59
C TYR A 200 -16.13 -19.03 8.59
N GLN A 201 -16.90 -20.02 9.06
CA GLN A 201 -17.72 -20.86 8.18
C GLN A 201 -18.81 -20.06 7.47
N GLU A 202 -19.44 -19.13 8.17
CA GLU A 202 -20.42 -18.21 7.59
C GLU A 202 -19.78 -17.32 6.53
N MET A 203 -18.68 -16.66 6.90
CA MET A 203 -17.89 -15.83 5.98
C MET A 203 -17.50 -16.60 4.71
N ARG A 204 -16.94 -17.81 4.88
CA ARG A 204 -16.52 -18.67 3.77
C ARG A 204 -17.67 -19.10 2.87
N ALA A 205 -18.82 -19.41 3.44
CA ALA A 205 -20.01 -19.80 2.67
C ALA A 205 -20.50 -18.67 1.77
N LEU A 206 -20.65 -17.45 2.31
CA LEU A 206 -21.05 -16.27 1.57
C LEU A 206 -19.99 -15.88 0.53
N PHE A 207 -18.70 -15.92 0.90
CA PHE A 207 -17.60 -15.65 0.00
C PHE A 207 -17.68 -16.53 -1.26
N LEU A 208 -17.78 -17.85 -1.07
CA LEU A 208 -17.86 -18.82 -2.18
C LEU A 208 -19.17 -18.72 -2.98
N GLU A 209 -20.25 -18.25 -2.38
CA GLU A 209 -21.50 -17.96 -3.08
C GLU A 209 -21.33 -16.76 -4.03
N GLY A 210 -20.70 -15.69 -3.57
CA GLY A 210 -20.41 -14.50 -4.38
C GLY A 210 -19.50 -14.81 -5.57
N VAL A 211 -18.49 -15.66 -5.37
CA VAL A 211 -17.58 -16.10 -6.45
C VAL A 211 -18.30 -16.96 -7.50
N LYS A 212 -19.25 -17.81 -7.09
CA LYS A 212 -19.99 -18.72 -8.01
C LYS A 212 -21.11 -18.05 -8.79
N GLY A 213 -21.50 -16.84 -8.39
CA GLY A 213 -22.60 -16.08 -8.99
C GLY A 213 -22.30 -15.49 -10.38
N GLU A 214 -21.22 -15.93 -11.05
CA GLU A 214 -20.87 -15.60 -12.44
C GLU A 214 -21.66 -16.39 -13.46
#